data_1682626faed2f042e6c1393915bc4a1e
#
_entry.id   1682626faed2f042e6c1393915bc4a1e
#
_cell.length_a   1.000
_cell.length_b   1.000
_cell.length_c   1.000
_cell.angle_alpha   90.00
_cell.angle_beta   90.00
_cell.angle_gamma   90.00
#
_symmetry.space_group_name_H-M   'P 1'
#
loop_
_entity.id
_entity.type
_entity.pdbx_description
1 polymer ?
#
loop_
_entity_poly.entity_id
_entity_poly.type
_entity_poly.pdbx_seq_one_letter_code
_entity_poly.pdbx_strand_id
1 'polypeptide(L)'
;MKKHPNEKYVIAPAGSVAVFNSHTWHGGTTNISANLTRRAIHCYYTARENQQQLNQREYLRYETFKRLSPAARYILDVDIN
;
A
#
# COMPACT_ATOMS: atom_id res chain seq x y z
N MET A 1 -18.65 -1.45 16.91
CA MET A 1 -17.32 -1.85 17.43
C MET A 1 -16.87 -0.85 18.47
N LYS A 2 -16.47 -1.32 19.62
CA LYS A 2 -15.97 -0.45 20.67
C LYS A 2 -14.57 0.05 20.33
N LYS A 3 -14.29 1.32 20.60
CA LYS A 3 -12.94 1.86 20.46
C LYS A 3 -11.99 1.20 21.47
N HIS A 4 -10.79 0.88 21.02
CA HIS A 4 -9.75 0.44 21.93
C HIS A 4 -9.26 1.65 22.75
N PRO A 5 -9.00 1.50 24.06
CA PRO A 5 -8.60 2.63 24.90
C PRO A 5 -7.28 3.29 24.46
N ASN A 6 -6.42 2.55 23.76
CA ASN A 6 -5.15 3.07 23.26
C ASN A 6 -5.20 3.42 21.78
N GLU A 7 -6.36 3.50 21.19
CA GLU A 7 -6.53 3.84 19.79
C GLU A 7 -6.01 5.25 19.51
N LYS A 8 -5.26 5.36 18.39
CA LYS A 8 -4.75 6.65 17.92
C LYS A 8 -5.08 6.83 16.45
N TYR A 9 -5.29 8.07 16.07
CA TYR A 9 -5.54 8.43 14.67
C TYR A 9 -4.26 8.92 14.01
N VAL A 10 -4.00 8.45 12.80
CA VAL A 10 -2.93 8.98 11.98
C VAL A 10 -3.51 10.14 11.17
N ILE A 11 -3.27 11.35 11.62
CA ILE A 11 -3.74 12.56 10.97
C ILE A 11 -2.54 13.25 10.34
N ALA A 12 -2.60 13.45 9.02
CA ALA A 12 -1.47 14.01 8.28
C ALA A 12 -1.95 14.73 7.03
N PRO A 13 -1.21 15.74 6.57
CA PRO A 13 -1.58 16.45 5.34
C PRO A 13 -1.35 15.59 4.11
N ALA A 14 -1.93 16.02 2.97
CA ALA A 14 -1.70 15.39 1.68
C ALA A 14 -0.20 15.33 1.37
N GLY A 15 0.23 14.24 0.76
CA GLY A 15 1.64 13.99 0.46
C GLY A 15 2.41 13.30 1.57
N SER A 16 1.80 13.08 2.72
CA SER A 16 2.44 12.35 3.82
C SER A 16 2.55 10.86 3.51
N VAL A 17 3.56 10.23 4.08
CA VAL A 17 3.79 8.79 3.98
C VAL A 17 3.76 8.20 5.38
N ALA A 18 3.02 7.13 5.57
CA ALA A 18 3.00 6.37 6.82
C ALA A 18 3.56 4.97 6.56
N VAL A 19 4.47 4.55 7.43
CA VAL A 19 5.03 3.19 7.38
C VAL A 19 4.73 2.51 8.71
N PHE A 20 4.15 1.33 8.65
CA PHE A 20 3.83 0.60 9.88
C PHE A 20 3.93 -0.90 9.64
N ASN A 21 4.10 -1.63 10.74
CA ASN A 21 4.09 -3.08 10.71
C ASN A 21 2.64 -3.56 10.51
N SER A 22 2.43 -4.43 9.53
CA SER A 22 1.09 -4.94 9.21
C SER A 22 0.44 -5.74 10.35
N HIS A 23 1.22 -6.20 11.33
CA HIS A 23 0.69 -6.85 12.53
C HIS A 23 0.09 -5.87 13.52
N THR A 24 0.33 -4.57 13.36
CA THR A 24 -0.32 -3.54 14.17
C THR A 24 -1.80 -3.54 13.89
N TRP A 25 -2.62 -3.53 14.93
CA TRP A 25 -4.06 -3.41 14.75
C TRP A 25 -4.37 -2.05 14.14
N HIS A 26 -5.04 -2.07 13.01
CA HIS A 26 -5.35 -0.85 12.26
C HIS A 26 -6.65 -1.01 11.50
N GLY A 27 -7.20 0.09 11.10
CA GLY A 27 -8.41 0.10 10.31
C GLY A 27 -8.65 1.48 9.69
N GLY A 28 -9.62 1.54 8.81
CA GLY A 28 -10.05 2.78 8.21
C GLY A 28 -11.21 3.41 8.96
N THR A 29 -11.43 4.68 8.71
CA THR A 29 -12.56 5.43 9.22
C THR A 29 -13.46 5.86 8.08
N THR A 30 -14.74 6.03 8.38
CA THR A 30 -15.69 6.54 7.40
C THR A 30 -15.41 8.02 7.11
N ASN A 31 -15.46 8.38 5.85
CA ASN A 31 -15.39 9.79 5.45
C ASN A 31 -16.76 10.43 5.73
N ILE A 32 -16.80 11.29 6.73
CA ILE A 32 -18.01 12.01 7.13
C ILE A 32 -18.07 13.44 6.57
N SER A 33 -17.09 13.83 5.76
CA SER A 33 -17.12 15.15 5.12
C SER A 33 -18.17 15.19 4.01
N ALA A 34 -18.73 16.37 3.74
CA ALA A 34 -19.74 16.55 2.71
C ALA A 34 -19.12 16.63 1.30
N ASN A 35 -17.96 17.27 1.18
CA ASN A 35 -17.42 17.66 -0.14
C ASN A 35 -15.97 17.25 -0.38
N LEU A 36 -15.32 16.53 0.55
CA LEU A 36 -13.92 16.19 0.43
C LEU A 36 -13.74 14.71 0.08
N THR A 37 -12.92 14.45 -0.92
CA THR A 37 -12.51 13.09 -1.29
C THR A 37 -11.11 12.85 -0.78
N ARG A 38 -10.92 11.74 -0.07
CA ARG A 38 -9.61 11.30 0.37
C ARG A 38 -9.18 10.10 -0.47
N ARG A 39 -7.95 10.15 -0.95
CA ARG A 39 -7.33 9.05 -1.70
C ARG A 39 -6.05 8.63 -1.00
N ALA A 40 -5.82 7.35 -0.96
CA ALA A 40 -4.59 6.78 -0.40
C ALA A 40 -4.07 5.68 -1.32
N ILE A 41 -2.74 5.58 -1.39
CA ILE A 41 -2.07 4.50 -2.11
C ILE A 41 -1.49 3.59 -1.05
N HIS A 42 -1.83 2.31 -1.12
CA HIS A 42 -1.35 1.30 -0.20
C HIS A 42 -0.28 0.46 -0.87
N CYS A 43 0.89 0.37 -0.23
CA CYS A 43 1.96 -0.49 -0.68
C CYS A 43 2.22 -1.53 0.40
N TYR A 44 2.40 -2.76 -0.01
CA TYR A 44 2.70 -3.86 0.89
C TYR A 44 4.07 -4.43 0.53
N TYR A 45 4.95 -4.47 1.52
CA TYR A 45 6.30 -5.01 1.35
C TYR A 45 6.46 -6.24 2.24
N THR A 46 7.01 -7.29 1.70
CA THR A 46 7.27 -8.52 2.42
C THR A 46 8.66 -9.04 2.06
N ALA A 47 9.19 -9.93 2.89
CA ALA A 47 10.44 -10.60 2.57
C ALA A 47 10.29 -11.39 1.27
N ARG A 48 11.37 -11.48 0.51
CA ARG A 48 11.34 -12.05 -0.85
C ARG A 48 10.88 -13.49 -0.90
N GLU A 49 11.15 -14.24 0.14
CA GLU A 49 10.72 -15.64 0.25
C GLU A 49 9.22 -15.80 0.50
N ASN A 50 8.53 -14.73 0.86
CA ASN A 50 7.09 -14.75 1.11
C ASN A 50 6.32 -14.39 -0.15
N GLN A 51 5.12 -14.94 -0.25
CA GLN A 51 4.25 -14.67 -1.38
C GLN A 51 3.69 -13.23 -1.29
N GLN A 52 3.64 -12.55 -2.42
CA GLN A 52 2.98 -11.25 -2.53
C GLN A 52 1.47 -11.39 -2.33
N GLN A 53 0.82 -10.32 -1.85
CA GLN A 53 -0.65 -10.28 -1.78
C GLN A 53 -1.28 -10.34 -3.16
N LEU A 54 -0.64 -9.71 -4.14
CA LEU A 54 -1.07 -9.69 -5.53
C LEU A 54 0.11 -10.08 -6.40
N ASN A 55 -0.10 -11.03 -7.31
CA ASN A 55 0.92 -11.39 -8.27
C ASN A 55 1.03 -10.30 -9.34
N GLN A 56 2.02 -9.43 -9.20
CA GLN A 56 2.18 -8.29 -10.10
C GLN A 56 2.45 -8.73 -11.54
N ARG A 57 3.06 -9.90 -11.75
CA ARG A 57 3.34 -10.42 -13.10
C ARG A 57 2.07 -10.63 -13.92
N GLU A 58 0.98 -11.03 -13.27
CA GLU A 58 -0.29 -11.29 -13.94
C GLU A 58 -1.03 -10.02 -14.33
N TYR A 59 -0.86 -8.95 -13.55
CA TYR A 59 -1.70 -7.76 -13.69
C TYR A 59 -0.96 -6.57 -14.28
N LEU A 60 0.37 -6.61 -14.33
CA LEU A 60 1.16 -5.49 -14.84
C LEU A 60 1.06 -5.43 -16.36
N ARG A 61 0.63 -4.27 -16.88
CA ARG A 61 0.55 -4.07 -18.32
C ARG A 61 1.95 -3.91 -18.92
N TYR A 62 2.10 -4.38 -20.15
CA TYR A 62 3.38 -4.35 -20.85
C TYR A 62 3.92 -2.93 -21.00
N GLU A 63 3.06 -1.95 -21.31
CA GLU A 63 3.47 -0.55 -21.41
C GLU A 63 4.03 0.00 -20.12
N THR A 64 3.49 -0.42 -18.99
CA THR A 64 4.02 -0.06 -17.69
C THR A 64 5.36 -0.76 -17.43
N PHE A 65 5.42 -2.05 -17.72
CA PHE A 65 6.63 -2.85 -17.56
C PHE A 65 7.82 -2.23 -18.30
N LYS A 66 7.61 -1.78 -19.54
CA LYS A 66 8.67 -1.18 -20.35
C LYS A 66 9.29 0.06 -19.70
N ARG A 67 8.51 0.81 -18.94
CA ARG A 67 8.94 2.06 -18.31
C ARG A 67 9.64 1.85 -16.97
N LEU A 68 9.54 0.67 -16.40
CA LEU A 68 10.10 0.40 -15.08
C LEU A 68 11.62 0.26 -15.14
N SER A 69 12.29 0.86 -14.17
CA SER A 69 13.71 0.65 -13.97
C SER A 69 13.99 -0.79 -13.52
N PRO A 70 15.23 -1.29 -13.69
CA PRO A 70 15.59 -2.61 -13.16
C PRO A 70 15.31 -2.75 -11.66
N ALA A 71 15.56 -1.71 -10.87
CA ALA A 71 15.28 -1.71 -9.44
C ALA A 71 13.77 -1.85 -9.16
N ALA A 72 12.94 -1.12 -9.90
CA ALA A 72 11.49 -1.20 -9.75
C ALA A 72 10.96 -2.59 -10.12
N ARG A 73 11.48 -3.19 -11.20
CA ARG A 73 11.13 -4.55 -11.60
C ARG A 73 11.48 -5.57 -10.51
N TYR A 74 12.64 -5.39 -9.91
CA TYR A 74 13.07 -6.26 -8.81
C TYR A 74 12.15 -6.16 -7.61
N ILE A 75 11.80 -4.94 -7.20
CA ILE A 75 10.91 -4.70 -6.05
C ILE A 75 9.52 -5.29 -6.29
N LEU A 76 8.98 -5.13 -7.49
CA LEU A 76 7.68 -5.67 -7.86
C LEU A 76 7.71 -7.18 -8.17
N ASP A 77 8.89 -7.76 -8.26
CA ASP A 77 9.09 -9.17 -8.63
C ASP A 77 8.46 -9.51 -9.98
N VAL A 78 8.69 -8.66 -10.95
CA VAL A 78 8.15 -8.82 -12.31
C VAL A 78 9.22 -9.11 -13.35
N ASP A 79 10.49 -9.21 -12.95
CA ASP A 79 11.53 -9.63 -13.88
C ASP A 79 11.27 -11.06 -14.33
N ILE A 80 11.29 -11.24 -15.64
CA ILE A 80 11.17 -12.57 -16.27
C ILE A 80 12.57 -12.96 -16.71
N ASN A 81 13.12 -13.92 -16.01
CA ASN A 81 14.38 -14.54 -16.41
C ASN A 81 14.06 -15.82 -17.16
#